data_5f10362c6432a12a2fcbf92994f659e2
#
_entry.id   5f10362c6432a12a2fcbf92994f659e2
#
_cell.length_a   1.000
_cell.length_b   1.000
_cell.length_c   1.000
_cell.angle_alpha   90.00
_cell.angle_beta   90.00
_cell.angle_gamma   90.00
#
_symmetry.space_group_name_H-M   'P 1'
#
loop_
_entity.id
_entity.type
_entity.pdbx_description
1 polymer ?
#
loop_
_entity_poly.entity_id
_entity_poly.type
_entity_poly.pdbx_seq_one_letter_code
_entity_poly.pdbx_strand_id
1 'polypeptide(L)'
;MVGVFRLEGHSVRLQSLRGIAALCVAVGHAFTVMRNGRIEDAHFTLRPGNALLAAGELLFQPNTAVILFYVLSGFVLGESLRRRAAPNERSHLGAFGVRRLWRLLPVMWLSILFAAAVAVLLRDATFAGTTSWFDQFSSVAVSPAILLENLLGLSHSINSVLWSIQIELVMIVLLPLMAWLSARTGLWLDGVMVGALYLGAIEFWGVVPNFVLFAYCFYLGAALPKFLSNAMVAR
;
A
#
# COMPACT_ATOMS: atom_id res chain seq x y z
N MET A 1 -26.16 -2.01 24.64
CA MET A 1 -26.08 -3.02 23.56
C MET A 1 -26.02 -2.47 22.14
N VAL A 2 -26.59 -1.32 21.83
CA VAL A 2 -26.62 -0.72 20.46
C VAL A 2 -25.23 -0.32 19.93
N GLY A 3 -24.24 -0.02 20.78
CA GLY A 3 -22.90 0.41 20.36
C GLY A 3 -22.01 -0.70 19.82
N VAL A 4 -22.14 -1.93 20.28
CA VAL A 4 -21.28 -3.08 19.90
C VAL A 4 -21.62 -3.57 18.47
N PHE A 5 -22.88 -3.67 18.13
CA PHE A 5 -23.34 -4.05 16.79
C PHE A 5 -22.90 -3.08 15.68
N ARG A 6 -22.80 -1.79 15.99
CA ARG A 6 -22.32 -0.75 15.05
C ARG A 6 -20.81 -0.88 14.77
N LEU A 7 -20.05 -1.39 15.73
CA LEU A 7 -18.59 -1.57 15.61
C LEU A 7 -18.22 -2.80 14.76
N GLU A 8 -18.93 -3.90 14.89
CA GLU A 8 -18.71 -5.11 14.09
C GLU A 8 -18.99 -4.85 12.60
N GLY A 9 -20.10 -4.20 12.27
CA GLY A 9 -20.43 -3.85 10.90
C GLY A 9 -19.42 -2.90 10.23
N HIS A 10 -18.78 -2.00 10.99
CA HIS A 10 -17.77 -1.09 10.46
C HIS A 10 -16.44 -1.80 10.20
N SER A 11 -16.02 -2.70 11.09
CA SER A 11 -14.80 -3.50 10.90
C SER A 11 -14.91 -4.46 9.71
N VAL A 12 -16.07 -5.08 9.53
CA VAL A 12 -16.34 -5.96 8.39
C VAL A 12 -16.28 -5.20 7.07
N ARG A 13 -16.88 -4.01 6.98
CA ARG A 13 -16.83 -3.18 5.75
C ARG A 13 -15.40 -2.78 5.38
N LEU A 14 -14.57 -2.38 6.36
CA LEU A 14 -13.17 -2.04 6.12
C LEU A 14 -12.35 -3.25 5.66
N GLN A 15 -12.63 -4.44 6.21
CA GLN A 15 -12.00 -5.69 5.77
C GLN A 15 -12.43 -6.07 4.35
N SER A 16 -13.72 -5.91 4.01
CA SER A 16 -14.23 -6.14 2.65
C SER A 16 -13.57 -5.21 1.63
N LEU A 17 -13.44 -3.91 1.95
CA LEU A 17 -12.72 -2.96 1.08
C LEU A 17 -11.26 -3.37 0.86
N ARG A 18 -10.57 -3.83 1.91
CA ARG A 18 -9.21 -4.35 1.78
C ARG A 18 -9.15 -5.61 0.93
N GLY A 19 -10.11 -6.52 1.08
CA GLY A 19 -10.22 -7.73 0.26
C GLY A 19 -10.41 -7.40 -1.22
N ILE A 20 -11.30 -6.47 -1.54
CA ILE A 20 -11.51 -5.99 -2.91
C ILE A 20 -10.24 -5.33 -3.46
N ALA A 21 -9.59 -4.46 -2.68
CA ALA A 21 -8.34 -3.83 -3.10
C ALA A 21 -7.23 -4.86 -3.35
N ALA A 22 -7.10 -5.90 -2.51
CA ALA A 22 -6.15 -6.98 -2.71
C ALA A 22 -6.43 -7.76 -4.00
N LEU A 23 -7.70 -8.03 -4.30
CA LEU A 23 -8.11 -8.65 -5.55
C LEU A 23 -7.76 -7.78 -6.75
N CYS A 24 -8.01 -6.46 -6.67
CA CYS A 24 -7.63 -5.51 -7.72
C CYS A 24 -6.11 -5.53 -7.97
N VAL A 25 -5.29 -5.58 -6.91
CA VAL A 25 -3.82 -5.69 -7.06
C VAL A 25 -3.45 -6.98 -7.76
N ALA A 26 -3.99 -8.12 -7.33
CA ALA A 26 -3.65 -9.43 -7.89
C ALA A 26 -4.05 -9.53 -9.37
N VAL A 27 -5.28 -9.13 -9.71
CA VAL A 27 -5.80 -9.15 -11.08
C VAL A 27 -5.05 -8.14 -11.96
N GLY A 28 -4.79 -6.94 -11.45
CA GLY A 28 -4.03 -5.92 -12.17
C GLY A 28 -2.62 -6.37 -12.51
N HIS A 29 -1.91 -7.03 -11.58
CA HIS A 29 -0.61 -7.63 -11.89
C HIS A 29 -0.69 -8.76 -12.91
N ALA A 30 -1.74 -9.58 -12.88
CA ALA A 30 -1.94 -10.61 -13.91
C ALA A 30 -2.09 -9.99 -15.31
N PHE A 31 -2.80 -8.87 -15.44
CA PHE A 31 -2.86 -8.12 -16.70
C PHE A 31 -1.49 -7.55 -17.11
N THR A 32 -0.72 -7.05 -16.13
CA THR A 32 0.63 -6.53 -16.39
C THR A 32 1.57 -7.61 -16.95
N VAL A 33 1.46 -8.85 -16.48
CA VAL A 33 2.24 -10.00 -17.00
C VAL A 33 1.87 -10.33 -18.44
N MET A 34 0.58 -10.29 -18.78
CA MET A 34 0.05 -10.66 -20.09
C MET A 34 0.20 -9.56 -21.16
N ARG A 35 0.75 -8.41 -20.78
CA ARG A 35 0.87 -7.24 -21.64
C ARG A 35 1.95 -7.47 -22.70
N ASN A 36 1.58 -7.95 -23.86
CA ASN A 36 2.46 -8.02 -25.02
C ASN A 36 3.03 -6.62 -25.31
N GLY A 37 4.35 -6.44 -25.22
CA GLY A 37 5.22 -5.27 -25.35
C GLY A 37 4.82 -4.06 -26.24
N ARG A 38 3.60 -4.01 -26.74
CA ARG A 38 3.05 -2.95 -27.59
C ARG A 38 2.34 -1.82 -26.82
N ILE A 39 2.23 -1.92 -25.49
CA ILE A 39 1.59 -0.89 -24.65
C ILE A 39 2.64 -0.14 -23.80
N GLU A 40 3.93 -0.43 -23.94
CA GLU A 40 5.02 0.37 -23.37
C GLU A 40 5.06 1.79 -23.98
N ASP A 41 4.54 1.96 -25.21
CA ASP A 41 4.32 3.28 -25.79
C ASP A 41 3.10 3.93 -25.13
N ALA A 42 3.37 4.90 -24.28
CA ALA A 42 2.51 5.63 -23.35
C ALA A 42 1.27 6.34 -23.96
N HIS A 43 0.76 5.91 -25.08
CA HIS A 43 -0.46 6.45 -25.66
C HIS A 43 -1.57 5.40 -25.59
N PHE A 44 -2.54 5.68 -24.72
CA PHE A 44 -3.80 4.99 -24.54
C PHE A 44 -4.58 4.94 -25.87
N THR A 45 -4.13 4.13 -26.82
CA THR A 45 -4.85 3.90 -28.07
C THR A 45 -5.77 2.69 -27.88
N LEU A 46 -7.04 2.97 -27.59
CA LEU A 46 -8.11 1.99 -27.64
C LEU A 46 -8.21 1.41 -29.06
N ARG A 47 -7.50 0.32 -29.31
CA ARG A 47 -7.73 -0.50 -30.52
C ARG A 47 -8.80 -1.54 -30.20
N PRO A 48 -9.71 -1.86 -31.12
CA PRO A 48 -10.80 -2.81 -30.88
C PRO A 48 -10.34 -4.18 -30.35
N GLY A 49 -9.14 -4.65 -30.73
CA GLY A 49 -8.55 -5.91 -30.27
C GLY A 49 -8.00 -5.88 -28.83
N ASN A 50 -7.81 -4.68 -28.23
CA ASN A 50 -7.21 -4.51 -26.90
C ASN A 50 -8.19 -3.87 -25.89
N ALA A 51 -9.42 -3.59 -26.31
CA ALA A 51 -10.39 -2.88 -25.48
C ALA A 51 -10.69 -3.59 -24.16
N LEU A 52 -10.76 -4.91 -24.15
CA LEU A 52 -11.01 -5.71 -22.95
C LEU A 52 -9.81 -5.66 -21.98
N LEU A 53 -8.58 -5.76 -22.49
CA LEU A 53 -7.37 -5.64 -21.67
C LEU A 53 -7.22 -4.24 -21.11
N ALA A 54 -7.46 -3.21 -21.92
CA ALA A 54 -7.41 -1.82 -21.49
C ALA A 54 -8.48 -1.51 -20.43
N ALA A 55 -9.69 -2.04 -20.58
CA ALA A 55 -10.75 -1.93 -19.57
C ALA A 55 -10.36 -2.67 -18.27
N GLY A 56 -9.77 -3.85 -18.37
CA GLY A 56 -9.27 -4.60 -17.22
C GLY A 56 -8.17 -3.84 -16.46
N GLU A 57 -7.21 -3.27 -17.16
CA GLU A 57 -6.15 -2.44 -16.57
C GLU A 57 -6.71 -1.18 -15.90
N LEU A 58 -7.70 -0.55 -16.49
CA LEU A 58 -8.35 0.63 -15.92
C LEU A 58 -9.15 0.29 -14.65
N LEU A 59 -9.88 -0.83 -14.66
CA LEU A 59 -10.70 -1.26 -13.53
C LEU A 59 -9.87 -1.82 -12.36
N PHE A 60 -8.76 -2.50 -12.67
CA PHE A 60 -7.92 -3.18 -11.70
C PHE A 60 -6.53 -2.52 -11.59
N GLN A 61 -6.51 -1.20 -11.43
CA GLN A 61 -5.28 -0.43 -11.26
C GLN A 61 -4.57 -0.76 -9.93
N PRO A 62 -3.41 -1.48 -9.94
CA PRO A 62 -2.74 -1.90 -8.71
C PRO A 62 -2.32 -0.70 -7.85
N ASN A 63 -1.83 0.37 -8.45
CA ASN A 63 -1.37 1.56 -7.73
C ASN A 63 -2.51 2.26 -6.99
N THR A 64 -3.70 2.37 -7.60
CA THR A 64 -4.88 2.95 -6.95
C THR A 64 -5.32 2.11 -5.75
N ALA A 65 -5.28 0.79 -5.86
CA ALA A 65 -5.60 -0.10 -4.76
C ALA A 65 -4.58 0.02 -3.61
N VAL A 66 -3.28 0.17 -3.91
CA VAL A 66 -2.24 0.41 -2.90
C VAL A 66 -2.46 1.74 -2.18
N ILE A 67 -2.80 2.82 -2.90
CA ILE A 67 -3.17 4.11 -2.30
C ILE A 67 -4.34 3.93 -1.31
N LEU A 68 -5.37 3.19 -1.68
CA LEU A 68 -6.48 2.87 -0.79
C LEU A 68 -6.03 2.13 0.47
N PHE A 69 -5.10 1.17 0.36
CA PHE A 69 -4.51 0.49 1.53
C PHE A 69 -3.82 1.48 2.47
N TYR A 70 -3.06 2.44 1.95
CA TYR A 70 -2.36 3.42 2.75
C TYR A 70 -3.33 4.36 3.48
N VAL A 71 -4.36 4.84 2.79
CA VAL A 71 -5.42 5.66 3.40
C VAL A 71 -6.16 4.87 4.49
N LEU A 72 -6.55 3.62 4.23
CA LEU A 72 -7.21 2.76 5.21
C LEU A 72 -6.31 2.46 6.42
N SER A 73 -5.00 2.35 6.21
CA SER A 73 -4.03 2.17 7.29
C SER A 73 -3.97 3.38 8.21
N GLY A 74 -3.91 4.58 7.63
CA GLY A 74 -3.98 5.86 8.35
C GLY A 74 -5.30 6.00 9.11
N PHE A 75 -6.43 5.71 8.45
CA PHE A 75 -7.76 5.80 9.03
C PHE A 75 -7.95 4.93 10.28
N VAL A 76 -7.56 3.66 10.19
CA VAL A 76 -7.71 2.71 11.31
C VAL A 76 -6.92 3.16 12.53
N LEU A 77 -5.70 3.68 12.35
CA LEU A 77 -4.91 4.17 13.47
C LEU A 77 -5.45 5.50 13.99
N GLY A 78 -5.76 6.47 13.10
CA GLY A 78 -6.34 7.76 13.49
C GLY A 78 -7.62 7.58 14.30
N GLU A 79 -8.51 6.70 13.86
CA GLU A 79 -9.73 6.36 14.60
C GLU A 79 -9.44 5.64 15.93
N SER A 80 -8.45 4.73 15.95
CA SER A 80 -8.04 4.04 17.19
C SER A 80 -7.51 5.00 18.24
N LEU A 81 -6.69 5.98 17.86
CA LEU A 81 -6.16 6.99 18.79
C LEU A 81 -7.26 7.95 19.28
N ARG A 82 -8.16 8.36 18.38
CA ARG A 82 -9.27 9.24 18.73
C ARG A 82 -10.24 8.63 19.74
N ARG A 83 -10.49 7.32 19.64
CA ARG A 83 -11.38 6.59 20.57
C ARG A 83 -10.76 6.36 21.95
N ARG A 84 -9.44 6.39 22.04
CA ARG A 84 -8.69 6.01 23.26
C ARG A 84 -8.04 7.20 23.95
N ALA A 85 -8.74 8.30 24.09
CA ALA A 85 -8.28 9.47 24.86
C ALA A 85 -8.02 9.18 26.37
N ALA A 86 -7.45 7.99 26.69
CA ALA A 86 -7.20 7.48 28.03
C ALA A 86 -5.67 7.38 28.33
N PRO A 87 -5.23 7.46 29.59
CA PRO A 87 -3.86 7.80 30.00
C PRO A 87 -2.73 6.80 29.72
N ASN A 88 -2.97 5.70 29.03
CA ASN A 88 -1.97 4.64 28.76
C ASN A 88 -1.58 4.51 27.28
N GLU A 89 -1.37 5.62 26.57
CA GLU A 89 -1.10 5.65 25.12
C GLU A 89 0.16 4.87 24.69
N ARG A 90 1.25 4.88 25.45
CA ARG A 90 2.54 4.29 25.04
C ARG A 90 2.50 2.77 24.87
N SER A 91 1.81 2.06 25.75
CA SER A 91 1.70 0.59 25.65
C SER A 91 0.88 0.15 24.42
N HIS A 92 -0.06 0.99 23.97
CA HIS A 92 -0.92 0.70 22.83
C HIS A 92 -0.23 0.93 21.48
N LEU A 93 0.70 1.91 21.39
CA LEU A 93 1.47 2.15 20.16
C LEU A 93 2.46 1.02 19.90
N GLY A 94 3.16 0.54 20.94
CA GLY A 94 4.03 -0.63 20.83
C GLY A 94 3.26 -1.88 20.40
N ALA A 95 2.14 -2.16 21.05
CA ALA A 95 1.27 -3.28 20.69
C ALA A 95 0.66 -3.14 19.27
N PHE A 96 0.41 -1.93 18.79
CA PHE A 96 0.02 -1.68 17.40
C PHE A 96 1.14 -2.06 16.44
N GLY A 97 2.36 -1.58 16.68
CA GLY A 97 3.52 -1.87 15.83
C GLY A 97 3.80 -3.37 15.76
N VAL A 98 3.85 -4.05 16.91
CA VAL A 98 4.09 -5.50 16.98
C VAL A 98 3.01 -6.28 16.22
N ARG A 99 1.72 -5.99 16.43
CA ARG A 99 0.63 -6.67 15.71
C ARG A 99 0.72 -6.44 14.19
N ARG A 100 1.16 -5.27 13.77
CA ARG A 100 1.30 -4.95 12.35
C ARG A 100 2.49 -5.67 11.74
N LEU A 101 3.65 -5.69 12.42
CA LEU A 101 4.82 -6.47 12.01
C LEU A 101 4.48 -7.95 11.89
N TRP A 102 3.85 -8.52 12.91
CA TRP A 102 3.45 -9.93 12.92
C TRP A 102 2.48 -10.30 11.80
N ARG A 103 1.72 -9.35 11.31
CA ARG A 103 0.82 -9.54 10.18
C ARG A 103 1.52 -9.41 8.83
N LEU A 104 2.52 -8.52 8.70
CA LEU A 104 3.19 -8.22 7.44
C LEU A 104 4.37 -9.15 7.17
N LEU A 105 5.25 -9.35 8.16
CA LEU A 105 6.50 -10.08 7.98
C LEU A 105 6.34 -11.53 7.51
N PRO A 106 5.44 -12.36 8.07
CA PRO A 106 5.31 -13.74 7.61
C PRO A 106 4.90 -13.85 6.14
N VAL A 107 3.95 -13.01 5.71
CA VAL A 107 3.49 -12.99 4.31
C VAL A 107 4.60 -12.49 3.39
N MET A 108 5.32 -11.44 3.80
CA MET A 108 6.47 -10.91 3.07
C MET A 108 7.55 -11.98 2.90
N TRP A 109 7.95 -12.66 3.97
CA TRP A 109 8.98 -13.70 3.92
C TRP A 109 8.59 -14.88 3.03
N LEU A 110 7.36 -15.38 3.16
CA LEU A 110 6.85 -16.45 2.29
C LEU A 110 6.84 -16.02 0.82
N SER A 111 6.44 -14.79 0.53
CA SER A 111 6.45 -14.22 -0.82
C SER A 111 7.87 -14.10 -1.39
N ILE A 112 8.85 -13.68 -0.59
CA ILE A 112 10.25 -13.59 -1.01
C ILE A 112 10.83 -14.99 -1.28
N LEU A 113 10.61 -15.94 -0.38
CA LEU A 113 11.12 -17.30 -0.53
C LEU A 113 10.50 -17.98 -1.77
N PHE A 114 9.20 -17.78 -1.99
CA PHE A 114 8.52 -18.27 -3.19
C PHE A 114 9.10 -17.65 -4.46
N ALA A 115 9.24 -16.31 -4.51
CA ALA A 115 9.80 -15.62 -5.65
C ALA A 115 11.27 -16.02 -5.90
N ALA A 116 12.08 -16.19 -4.86
CA ALA A 116 13.45 -16.68 -4.96
C ALA A 116 13.50 -18.10 -5.54
N ALA A 117 12.62 -19.00 -5.08
CA ALA A 117 12.51 -20.35 -5.63
C ALA A 117 12.14 -20.34 -7.11
N VAL A 118 11.15 -19.53 -7.50
CA VAL A 118 10.74 -19.36 -8.90
C VAL A 118 11.88 -18.79 -9.74
N ALA A 119 12.60 -17.76 -9.26
CA ALA A 119 13.74 -17.18 -9.97
C ALA A 119 14.87 -18.19 -10.20
N VAL A 120 15.15 -19.07 -9.20
CA VAL A 120 16.15 -20.12 -9.35
C VAL A 120 15.71 -21.21 -10.33
N LEU A 121 14.44 -21.63 -10.26
CA LEU A 121 13.88 -22.68 -11.13
C LEU A 121 13.74 -22.23 -12.59
N LEU A 122 13.46 -20.95 -12.82
CA LEU A 122 13.22 -20.39 -14.16
C LEU A 122 14.40 -19.60 -14.70
N ARG A 123 15.57 -19.69 -14.08
CA ARG A 123 16.76 -18.87 -14.38
C ARG A 123 17.15 -18.81 -15.84
N ASP A 124 16.99 -19.92 -16.56
CA ASP A 124 17.37 -20.03 -17.97
C ASP A 124 16.14 -20.14 -18.91
N ALA A 125 14.95 -19.96 -18.35
CA ALA A 125 13.71 -20.06 -19.12
C ALA A 125 13.39 -18.73 -19.83
N THR A 126 13.16 -18.80 -21.12
CA THR A 126 12.65 -17.68 -21.90
C THR A 126 11.19 -17.93 -22.24
N PHE A 127 10.34 -16.96 -21.94
CA PHE A 127 8.91 -17.05 -22.21
C PHE A 127 8.56 -16.08 -23.35
N ALA A 128 8.05 -16.61 -24.46
CA ALA A 128 7.58 -15.78 -25.56
C ALA A 128 6.29 -15.04 -25.11
N GLY A 129 6.28 -13.71 -25.30
CA GLY A 129 5.09 -12.88 -25.04
C GLY A 129 4.95 -12.37 -23.61
N THR A 130 5.97 -12.55 -22.77
CA THR A 130 6.05 -11.90 -21.47
C THR A 130 6.52 -10.44 -21.59
N THR A 131 6.22 -9.63 -20.57
CA THR A 131 6.68 -8.24 -20.50
C THR A 131 8.06 -8.16 -19.85
N SER A 132 8.78 -7.06 -20.11
CA SER A 132 10.04 -6.72 -19.42
C SER A 132 9.87 -6.71 -17.90
N TRP A 133 8.68 -6.37 -17.40
CA TRP A 133 8.34 -6.44 -15.99
C TRP A 133 8.40 -7.88 -15.44
N PHE A 134 7.91 -8.86 -16.20
CA PHE A 134 7.99 -10.28 -15.81
C PHE A 134 9.42 -10.81 -15.92
N ASP A 135 10.15 -10.40 -16.97
CA ASP A 135 11.52 -10.85 -17.20
C ASP A 135 12.47 -10.42 -16.06
N GLN A 136 12.17 -9.33 -15.35
CA GLN A 136 12.91 -8.92 -14.16
C GLN A 136 12.93 -10.00 -13.08
N PHE A 137 11.88 -10.81 -12.92
CA PHE A 137 11.83 -11.87 -11.91
C PHE A 137 12.71 -13.08 -12.27
N SER A 138 12.84 -13.39 -13.56
CA SER A 138 13.69 -14.51 -14.02
C SER A 138 15.17 -14.14 -14.09
N SER A 139 15.50 -12.83 -14.19
CA SER A 139 16.87 -12.34 -14.33
C SER A 139 17.58 -12.06 -13.01
N VAL A 140 16.88 -12.13 -11.88
CA VAL A 140 17.45 -11.81 -10.55
C VAL A 140 18.46 -12.89 -10.12
N ALA A 141 19.70 -12.48 -9.90
CA ALA A 141 20.72 -13.34 -9.28
C ALA A 141 20.42 -13.49 -7.79
N VAL A 142 19.84 -14.61 -7.38
CA VAL A 142 19.58 -14.89 -5.97
C VAL A 142 20.86 -15.31 -5.28
N SER A 143 21.43 -14.43 -4.45
CA SER A 143 22.55 -14.73 -3.54
C SER A 143 22.09 -14.66 -2.09
N PRO A 144 22.83 -15.27 -1.12
CA PRO A 144 22.49 -15.18 0.29
C PRO A 144 22.40 -13.73 0.82
N ALA A 145 23.26 -12.83 0.33
CA ALA A 145 23.23 -11.42 0.70
C ALA A 145 21.95 -10.73 0.19
N ILE A 146 21.62 -10.90 -1.09
CA ILE A 146 20.40 -10.34 -1.69
C ILE A 146 19.16 -10.92 -1.00
N LEU A 147 19.14 -12.20 -0.69
CA LEU A 147 18.04 -12.83 0.03
C LEU A 147 17.86 -12.21 1.42
N LEU A 148 18.95 -12.02 2.17
CA LEU A 148 18.91 -11.40 3.49
C LEU A 148 18.42 -9.96 3.43
N GLU A 149 18.88 -9.14 2.49
CA GLU A 149 18.41 -7.77 2.29
C GLU A 149 16.91 -7.72 2.04
N ASN A 150 16.39 -8.61 1.21
CA ASN A 150 14.95 -8.71 0.95
C ASN A 150 14.16 -9.16 2.18
N LEU A 151 14.64 -10.17 2.92
CA LEU A 151 13.99 -10.65 4.15
C LEU A 151 13.98 -9.60 5.27
N LEU A 152 14.97 -8.71 5.31
CA LEU A 152 15.01 -7.56 6.23
C LEU A 152 14.16 -6.38 5.75
N GLY A 153 13.58 -6.45 4.56
CA GLY A 153 12.79 -5.36 3.96
C GLY A 153 13.64 -4.18 3.47
N LEU A 154 14.95 -4.35 3.32
CA LEU A 154 15.88 -3.32 2.84
C LEU A 154 15.90 -3.22 1.32
N SER A 155 15.54 -4.30 0.63
CA SER A 155 15.45 -4.39 -0.83
C SER A 155 14.15 -5.09 -1.24
N HIS A 156 13.73 -4.90 -2.47
CA HIS A 156 12.61 -5.61 -3.11
C HIS A 156 13.01 -6.19 -4.47
N SER A 157 14.32 -6.43 -4.66
CA SER A 157 14.88 -6.90 -5.93
C SER A 157 14.42 -8.30 -6.33
N ILE A 158 14.18 -9.20 -5.37
CA ILE A 158 13.65 -10.55 -5.62
C ILE A 158 12.16 -10.51 -5.98
N ASN A 159 11.41 -9.63 -5.33
CA ASN A 159 9.98 -9.46 -5.58
C ASN A 159 9.64 -7.97 -5.58
N SER A 160 9.64 -7.37 -6.77
CA SER A 160 9.44 -5.93 -6.95
C SER A 160 8.09 -5.43 -6.42
N VAL A 161 7.07 -6.30 -6.32
CA VAL A 161 5.74 -5.94 -5.78
C VAL A 161 5.80 -5.55 -4.29
N LEU A 162 6.84 -5.98 -3.58
CA LEU A 162 7.00 -5.71 -2.13
C LEU A 162 7.39 -4.26 -1.80
N TRP A 163 7.63 -3.40 -2.79
CA TRP A 163 7.88 -1.97 -2.56
C TRP A 163 6.81 -1.33 -1.67
N SER A 164 5.55 -1.74 -1.84
CA SER A 164 4.43 -1.24 -1.05
C SER A 164 4.45 -1.69 0.41
N ILE A 165 4.91 -2.92 0.67
CA ILE A 165 5.08 -3.45 2.03
C ILE A 165 6.25 -2.76 2.74
N GLN A 166 7.33 -2.44 2.04
CA GLN A 166 8.44 -1.66 2.61
C GLN A 166 7.96 -0.29 3.12
N ILE A 167 7.12 0.39 2.35
CA ILE A 167 6.49 1.65 2.79
C ILE A 167 5.66 1.43 4.05
N GLU A 168 4.86 0.37 4.09
CA GLU A 168 4.06 0.04 5.28
C GLU A 168 4.93 -0.24 6.52
N LEU A 169 6.09 -0.90 6.35
CA LEU A 169 7.04 -1.15 7.46
C LEU A 169 7.59 0.16 8.04
N VAL A 170 8.02 1.10 7.19
CA VAL A 170 8.49 2.42 7.63
C VAL A 170 7.36 3.18 8.32
N MET A 171 6.14 3.09 7.78
CA MET A 171 4.98 3.77 8.33
C MET A 171 4.50 3.21 9.66
N ILE A 172 4.94 2.03 10.10
CA ILE A 172 4.68 1.56 11.48
C ILE A 172 5.21 2.56 12.51
N VAL A 173 6.35 3.19 12.21
CA VAL A 173 6.99 4.17 13.10
C VAL A 173 6.42 5.58 12.89
N LEU A 174 6.21 5.99 11.64
CA LEU A 174 5.80 7.37 11.32
C LEU A 174 4.30 7.62 11.52
N LEU A 175 3.47 6.61 11.29
CA LEU A 175 2.02 6.76 11.33
C LEU A 175 1.48 7.16 12.72
N PRO A 176 2.00 6.65 13.86
CA PRO A 176 1.63 7.17 15.17
C PRO A 176 1.88 8.67 15.34
N LEU A 177 3.01 9.16 14.84
CA LEU A 177 3.33 10.59 14.87
C LEU A 177 2.36 11.41 14.01
N MET A 178 2.05 10.94 12.80
CA MET A 178 1.08 11.57 11.91
C MET A 178 -0.32 11.64 12.53
N ALA A 179 -0.78 10.55 13.13
CA ALA A 179 -2.07 10.48 13.78
C ALA A 179 -2.12 11.36 15.04
N TRP A 180 -1.04 11.42 15.81
CA TRP A 180 -0.89 12.32 16.96
C TRP A 180 -0.91 13.79 16.53
N LEU A 181 -0.22 14.14 15.44
CA LEU A 181 -0.22 15.48 14.88
C LEU A 181 -1.63 15.88 14.43
N SER A 182 -2.27 15.04 13.61
CA SER A 182 -3.65 15.29 13.17
C SER A 182 -4.63 15.41 14.34
N ALA A 183 -4.45 14.67 15.44
CA ALA A 183 -5.31 14.82 16.62
C ALA A 183 -5.21 16.20 17.29
N ARG A 184 -4.10 16.92 17.10
CA ARG A 184 -3.84 18.24 17.69
C ARG A 184 -4.09 19.42 16.75
N THR A 185 -4.18 19.18 15.46
CA THR A 185 -4.40 20.22 14.43
C THR A 185 -5.87 20.42 14.14
N GLY A 186 -6.25 21.56 13.56
CA GLY A 186 -7.59 21.81 13.00
C GLY A 186 -7.70 21.22 11.58
N LEU A 187 -8.94 21.05 11.09
CA LEU A 187 -9.19 20.51 9.74
C LEU A 187 -8.50 21.29 8.63
N TRP A 188 -8.43 22.62 8.75
CA TRP A 188 -7.78 23.47 7.78
C TRP A 188 -6.28 23.14 7.68
N LEU A 189 -5.62 22.99 8.84
CA LEU A 189 -4.20 22.66 8.88
C LEU A 189 -3.92 21.23 8.37
N ASP A 190 -4.81 20.28 8.67
CA ASP A 190 -4.73 18.93 8.08
C ASP A 190 -4.83 18.98 6.54
N GLY A 191 -5.73 19.80 6.01
CA GLY A 191 -5.85 20.01 4.56
C GLY A 191 -4.56 20.60 3.96
N VAL A 192 -3.98 21.61 4.59
CA VAL A 192 -2.69 22.20 4.19
C VAL A 192 -1.57 21.16 4.23
N MET A 193 -1.49 20.35 5.28
CA MET A 193 -0.48 19.29 5.43
C MET A 193 -0.60 18.23 4.33
N VAL A 194 -1.82 17.76 4.04
CA VAL A 194 -2.06 16.82 2.95
C VAL A 194 -1.64 17.44 1.62
N GLY A 195 -2.04 18.70 1.35
CA GLY A 195 -1.67 19.41 0.13
C GLY A 195 -0.16 19.60 -0.02
N ALA A 196 0.52 20.00 1.04
CA ALA A 196 1.97 20.19 1.04
C ALA A 196 2.72 18.86 0.81
N LEU A 197 2.31 17.78 1.47
CA LEU A 197 2.89 16.44 1.27
C LEU A 197 2.63 15.93 -0.15
N TYR A 198 1.45 16.18 -0.73
CA TYR A 198 1.10 15.79 -2.10
C TYR A 198 1.90 16.58 -3.14
N LEU A 199 1.99 17.90 -2.99
CA LEU A 199 2.79 18.74 -3.89
C LEU A 199 4.27 18.37 -3.79
N GLY A 200 4.79 18.13 -2.58
CA GLY A 200 6.14 17.62 -2.38
C GLY A 200 6.37 16.26 -3.04
N ALA A 201 5.37 15.37 -3.01
CA ALA A 201 5.45 14.09 -3.70
C ALA A 201 5.56 14.24 -5.23
N ILE A 202 4.90 15.22 -5.82
CA ILE A 202 5.01 15.52 -7.26
C ILE A 202 6.39 16.12 -7.59
N GLU A 203 6.80 17.11 -6.84
CA GLU A 203 8.05 17.86 -7.10
C GLU A 203 9.30 16.98 -6.93
N PHE A 204 9.30 16.12 -5.90
CA PHE A 204 10.45 15.28 -5.58
C PHE A 204 10.28 13.83 -6.09
N TRP A 205 9.41 13.59 -7.07
CA TRP A 205 9.25 12.27 -7.66
C TRP A 205 10.58 11.74 -8.25
N GLY A 206 10.97 10.53 -7.84
CA GLY A 206 12.26 9.94 -8.25
C GLY A 206 13.49 10.44 -7.50
N VAL A 207 13.36 11.45 -6.62
CA VAL A 207 14.48 12.02 -5.84
C VAL A 207 14.45 11.51 -4.40
N VAL A 208 13.27 11.44 -3.80
CA VAL A 208 13.10 11.00 -2.40
C VAL A 208 12.62 9.56 -2.34
N PRO A 209 12.86 8.86 -1.20
CA PRO A 209 12.34 7.51 -1.00
C PRO A 209 10.82 7.42 -1.13
N ASN A 210 10.31 6.31 -1.66
CA ASN A 210 8.88 6.10 -1.91
C ASN A 210 7.98 6.32 -0.69
N PHE A 211 8.45 6.02 0.54
CA PHE A 211 7.63 6.26 1.74
C PHE A 211 7.32 7.74 1.97
N VAL A 212 8.20 8.66 1.55
CA VAL A 212 7.95 10.11 1.59
C VAL A 212 6.90 10.48 0.56
N LEU A 213 6.99 9.92 -0.65
CA LEU A 213 6.05 10.19 -1.74
C LEU A 213 4.61 9.80 -1.38
N PHE A 214 4.41 8.73 -0.61
CA PHE A 214 3.08 8.25 -0.21
C PHE A 214 2.64 8.70 1.18
N ALA A 215 3.44 9.52 1.89
CA ALA A 215 3.14 10.01 3.23
C ALA A 215 1.79 10.74 3.32
N TYR A 216 1.40 11.48 2.27
CA TYR A 216 0.12 12.18 2.19
C TYR A 216 -1.09 11.23 2.29
N CYS A 217 -0.99 10.01 1.74
CA CYS A 217 -2.08 9.02 1.81
C CYS A 217 -2.32 8.57 3.26
N PHE A 218 -1.25 8.30 4.00
CA PHE A 218 -1.34 7.90 5.41
C PHE A 218 -1.83 9.05 6.29
N TYR A 219 -1.33 10.26 6.05
CA TYR A 219 -1.78 11.44 6.80
C TYR A 219 -3.25 11.76 6.52
N LEU A 220 -3.68 11.72 5.26
CA LEU A 220 -5.07 11.86 4.87
C LEU A 220 -5.96 10.84 5.61
N GLY A 221 -5.55 9.58 5.59
CA GLY A 221 -6.23 8.52 6.33
C GLY A 221 -6.37 8.82 7.81
N ALA A 222 -5.28 9.27 8.46
CA ALA A 222 -5.26 9.61 9.89
C ALA A 222 -6.18 10.81 10.23
N ALA A 223 -6.32 11.78 9.33
CA ALA A 223 -7.19 12.94 9.48
C ALA A 223 -8.67 12.64 9.18
N LEU A 224 -8.96 11.64 8.36
CA LEU A 224 -10.32 11.33 7.87
C LEU A 224 -11.38 11.16 8.98
N PRO A 225 -11.11 10.49 10.13
CA PRO A 225 -12.08 10.36 11.21
C PRO A 225 -12.58 11.70 11.75
N LYS A 226 -11.73 12.72 11.76
CA LYS A 226 -12.08 14.08 12.18
C LYS A 226 -13.03 14.76 11.18
N PHE A 227 -12.74 14.63 9.89
CA PHE A 227 -13.62 15.12 8.83
C PHE A 227 -15.02 14.51 8.91
N LEU A 228 -15.08 13.18 9.07
CA LEU A 228 -16.34 12.46 9.15
C LEU A 228 -17.15 12.85 10.40
N SER A 229 -16.50 13.07 11.56
CA SER A 229 -17.20 13.49 12.76
C SER A 229 -17.79 14.89 12.65
N ASN A 230 -17.07 15.83 12.07
CA ASN A 230 -17.56 17.19 11.88
C ASN A 230 -18.69 17.25 10.85
N ALA A 231 -18.60 16.47 9.76
CA ALA A 231 -19.66 16.38 8.76
C ALA A 231 -20.99 15.78 9.32
N MET A 232 -20.89 14.89 10.34
CA MET A 232 -22.07 14.33 11.01
C MET A 232 -22.70 15.29 12.02
N VAL A 233 -21.92 16.18 12.62
CA VAL A 233 -22.42 17.21 13.58
C VAL A 233 -23.07 18.39 12.84
N ALA A 234 -22.67 18.66 11.61
CA ALA A 234 -23.20 19.75 10.79
C ALA A 234 -24.55 19.43 10.08
N ARG A 235 -25.06 18.20 10.24
CA ARG A 235 -26.39 17.76 9.77
C ARG A 235 -27.36 17.61 10.91
#